data_f8d53a1b8f38ee4c2967f173864d3eb2
#
_entry.id   f8d53a1b8f38ee4c2967f173864d3eb2
#
_cell.length_a   1.000
_cell.length_b   1.000
_cell.length_c   1.000
_cell.angle_alpha   90.00
_cell.angle_beta   90.00
_cell.angle_gamma   90.00
#
_symmetry.space_group_name_H-M   'P 1'
#
loop_
_entity.id
_entity.type
_entity.pdbx_description
1 polymer ?
#
loop_
_entity_poly.entity_id
_entity_poly.type
_entity_poly.pdbx_seq_one_letter_code
_entity_poly.pdbx_strand_id
1 'polypeptide(L)'
;MSLHAAAPSRHLLVVDDDDRIRDLLKQFLARGGFRVTTAPDAAAARRLLSMLDFDLVVLDVMMPGEDGLSLTRWMTAERPTPTLMLTAHGLADDRIAGLSAGADDYLSKPFEPQELLLRIEAILRRTGPRTAAPQRVVMGQHAFDLERGELLSAQGGLVRLTEGEAKLLRRLAATPHTAVDRLDLALDDEAAGRGVDVQVTRLRRKIEADPRNPRYLQTVRGVGYMLAPD
;
A
#
# COMPACT_ATOMS: atom_id res chain seq x y z
N MET A 1 -28.78 -12.56 -2.95
CA MET A 1 -27.49 -13.00 -3.53
C MET A 1 -26.72 -11.74 -3.88
N SER A 2 -25.91 -11.24 -2.95
CA SER A 2 -25.09 -10.04 -3.18
C SER A 2 -23.85 -10.45 -3.94
N LEU A 3 -23.72 -10.01 -5.19
CA LEU A 3 -22.47 -10.07 -5.95
C LEU A 3 -21.47 -9.14 -5.26
N HIS A 4 -20.59 -9.70 -4.45
CA HIS A 4 -19.35 -9.02 -4.08
C HIS A 4 -18.59 -8.83 -5.39
N ALA A 5 -18.56 -7.61 -5.90
CA ALA A 5 -17.60 -7.23 -6.94
C ALA A 5 -16.21 -7.46 -6.34
N ALA A 6 -15.53 -8.52 -6.79
CA ALA A 6 -14.14 -8.75 -6.43
C ALA A 6 -13.35 -7.49 -6.81
N ALA A 7 -12.57 -6.96 -5.88
CA ALA A 7 -11.67 -5.85 -6.18
C ALA A 7 -10.84 -6.23 -7.43
N PRO A 8 -10.60 -5.30 -8.37
CA PRO A 8 -9.87 -5.61 -9.59
C PRO A 8 -8.50 -6.21 -9.21
N SER A 9 -8.23 -7.41 -9.72
CA SER A 9 -6.97 -8.10 -9.45
C SER A 9 -5.81 -7.24 -9.98
N ARG A 10 -4.81 -6.94 -9.15
CA ARG A 10 -3.62 -6.18 -9.53
C ARG A 10 -2.91 -6.85 -10.69
N HIS A 11 -2.46 -6.06 -11.66
CA HIS A 11 -1.81 -6.53 -12.87
C HIS A 11 -0.30 -6.35 -12.78
N LEU A 12 0.43 -7.46 -12.79
CA LEU A 12 1.89 -7.49 -12.71
C LEU A 12 2.50 -7.80 -14.08
N LEU A 13 3.62 -7.16 -14.39
CA LEU A 13 4.50 -7.54 -15.51
C LEU A 13 5.74 -8.22 -14.94
N VAL A 14 6.06 -9.41 -15.45
CA VAL A 14 7.30 -10.14 -15.11
C VAL A 14 8.20 -10.12 -16.33
N VAL A 15 9.43 -9.60 -16.18
CA VAL A 15 10.42 -9.46 -17.24
C VAL A 15 11.69 -10.21 -16.81
N ASP A 16 12.03 -11.28 -17.51
CA ASP A 16 13.18 -12.14 -17.25
C ASP A 16 13.49 -12.87 -18.57
N ASP A 17 14.73 -13.12 -18.94
CA ASP A 17 15.08 -13.82 -20.18
C ASP A 17 14.94 -15.34 -20.07
N ASP A 18 14.94 -15.91 -18.85
CA ASP A 18 14.72 -17.32 -18.62
C ASP A 18 13.23 -17.68 -18.64
N ASP A 19 12.81 -18.46 -19.64
CA ASP A 19 11.42 -18.95 -19.80
C ASP A 19 10.92 -19.71 -18.57
N ARG A 20 11.79 -20.49 -17.93
CA ARG A 20 11.43 -21.31 -16.77
C ARG A 20 11.12 -20.45 -15.56
N ILE A 21 11.93 -19.41 -15.35
CA ILE A 21 11.73 -18.46 -14.26
C ILE A 21 10.44 -17.67 -14.51
N ARG A 22 10.22 -17.19 -15.74
CA ARG A 22 8.98 -16.51 -16.09
C ARG A 22 7.74 -17.34 -15.85
N ASP A 23 7.75 -18.60 -16.26
CA ASP A 23 6.61 -19.52 -16.08
C ASP A 23 6.36 -19.84 -14.61
N LEU A 24 7.39 -20.07 -13.82
CA LEU A 24 7.29 -20.30 -12.38
C LEU A 24 6.71 -19.08 -11.67
N LEU A 25 7.24 -17.89 -11.94
CA LEU A 25 6.77 -16.64 -11.33
C LEU A 25 5.33 -16.35 -11.73
N LYS A 26 4.98 -16.53 -13.01
CA LYS A 26 3.61 -16.37 -13.49
C LYS A 26 2.63 -17.27 -12.74
N GLN A 27 2.94 -18.56 -12.61
CA GLN A 27 2.07 -19.50 -11.90
C GLN A 27 1.97 -19.17 -10.41
N PHE A 28 3.09 -18.86 -9.78
CA PHE A 28 3.15 -18.56 -8.36
C PHE A 28 2.34 -17.29 -8.03
N LEU A 29 2.56 -16.21 -8.76
CA LEU A 29 1.87 -14.94 -8.54
C LEU A 29 0.38 -15.00 -8.93
N ALA A 30 0.03 -15.78 -9.96
CA ALA A 30 -1.37 -16.01 -10.31
C ALA A 30 -2.13 -16.76 -9.19
N ARG A 31 -1.50 -17.73 -8.52
CA ARG A 31 -2.07 -18.37 -7.32
C ARG A 31 -2.21 -17.39 -6.16
N GLY A 32 -1.36 -16.37 -6.08
CA GLY A 32 -1.45 -15.26 -5.13
C GLY A 32 -2.57 -14.24 -5.47
N GLY A 33 -3.38 -14.47 -6.52
CA GLY A 33 -4.50 -13.61 -6.89
C GLY A 33 -4.16 -12.45 -7.82
N PHE A 34 -2.94 -12.40 -8.37
CA PHE A 34 -2.52 -11.38 -9.33
C PHE A 34 -2.84 -11.77 -10.77
N ARG A 35 -3.17 -10.79 -11.61
CA ARG A 35 -3.10 -10.94 -13.06
C ARG A 35 -1.65 -10.76 -13.49
N VAL A 36 -1.10 -11.70 -14.27
CA VAL A 36 0.33 -11.68 -14.61
C VAL A 36 0.52 -11.75 -16.13
N THR A 37 1.23 -10.77 -16.67
CA THR A 37 1.77 -10.76 -18.03
C THR A 37 3.28 -10.93 -17.97
N THR A 38 3.87 -11.57 -18.96
CA THR A 38 5.32 -11.84 -19.02
C THR A 38 5.95 -11.25 -20.26
N ALA A 39 7.22 -10.84 -20.18
CA ALA A 39 8.04 -10.39 -21.29
C ALA A 39 9.43 -11.07 -21.24
N PRO A 40 9.99 -11.51 -22.36
CA PRO A 40 11.30 -12.17 -22.41
C PRO A 40 12.49 -11.19 -22.42
N ASP A 41 12.25 -9.92 -22.69
CA ASP A 41 13.28 -8.90 -22.85
C ASP A 41 12.71 -7.48 -22.62
N ALA A 42 13.59 -6.50 -22.55
CA ALA A 42 13.23 -5.09 -22.37
C ALA A 42 12.41 -4.53 -23.55
N ALA A 43 12.66 -4.97 -24.79
CA ALA A 43 11.93 -4.48 -25.95
C ALA A 43 10.45 -4.96 -25.92
N ALA A 44 10.21 -6.21 -25.53
CA ALA A 44 8.86 -6.74 -25.31
C ALA A 44 8.17 -6.03 -24.15
N ALA A 45 8.90 -5.79 -23.04
CA ALA A 45 8.38 -5.06 -21.89
C ALA A 45 7.94 -3.64 -22.26
N ARG A 46 8.76 -2.89 -23.02
CA ARG A 46 8.41 -1.54 -23.51
C ARG A 46 7.12 -1.54 -24.34
N ARG A 47 6.97 -2.50 -25.26
CA ARG A 47 5.74 -2.63 -26.06
C ARG A 47 4.52 -2.87 -25.18
N LEU A 48 4.64 -3.77 -24.19
CA LEU A 48 3.53 -4.05 -23.26
C LEU A 48 3.20 -2.83 -22.39
N LEU A 49 4.21 -2.16 -21.85
CA LEU A 49 4.05 -0.95 -21.03
C LEU A 49 3.45 0.22 -21.82
N SER A 50 3.66 0.29 -23.14
CA SER A 50 3.02 1.33 -23.98
C SER A 50 1.54 1.04 -24.28
N MET A 51 1.11 -0.21 -24.15
CA MET A 51 -0.25 -0.66 -24.52
C MET A 51 -1.14 -0.96 -23.30
N LEU A 52 -0.54 -1.30 -22.18
CA LEU A 52 -1.23 -1.75 -20.96
C LEU A 52 -0.66 -1.03 -19.73
N ASP A 53 -1.54 -0.82 -18.74
CA ASP A 53 -1.14 -0.36 -17.42
C ASP A 53 -0.85 -1.55 -16.51
N PHE A 54 0.24 -1.45 -15.75
CA PHE A 54 0.66 -2.43 -14.76
C PHE A 54 0.78 -1.76 -13.39
N ASP A 55 0.36 -2.48 -12.35
CA ASP A 55 0.47 -2.02 -10.97
C ASP A 55 1.91 -2.15 -10.44
N LEU A 56 2.70 -3.11 -10.98
CA LEU A 56 4.10 -3.33 -10.62
C LEU A 56 4.80 -4.16 -11.71
N VAL A 57 6.10 -3.88 -11.90
CA VAL A 57 7.00 -4.67 -12.74
C VAL A 57 7.97 -5.44 -11.86
N VAL A 58 8.05 -6.76 -12.04
CA VAL A 58 9.11 -7.62 -11.51
C VAL A 58 10.13 -7.80 -12.64
N LEU A 59 11.36 -7.33 -12.45
CA LEU A 59 12.33 -7.15 -13.53
C LEU A 59 13.68 -7.79 -13.19
N ASP A 60 14.14 -8.70 -14.03
CA ASP A 60 15.53 -9.15 -13.94
C ASP A 60 16.50 -8.04 -14.38
N VAL A 61 17.56 -7.87 -13.59
CA VAL A 61 18.64 -6.92 -13.92
C VAL A 61 19.47 -7.43 -15.08
N MET A 62 19.77 -8.74 -15.09
CA MET A 62 20.73 -9.36 -16.00
C MET A 62 20.02 -9.98 -17.21
N MET A 63 19.72 -9.17 -18.22
CA MET A 63 19.11 -9.64 -19.46
C MET A 63 20.02 -9.37 -20.66
N PRO A 64 20.01 -10.23 -21.69
CA PRO A 64 20.74 -9.99 -22.95
C PRO A 64 20.23 -8.71 -23.66
N GLY A 65 21.16 -7.93 -24.20
CA GLY A 65 20.85 -6.71 -24.91
C GLY A 65 20.65 -5.52 -23.98
N GLU A 66 19.42 -5.08 -23.79
CA GLU A 66 19.10 -4.00 -22.83
C GLU A 66 18.91 -4.57 -21.42
N ASP A 67 19.73 -4.10 -20.49
CA ASP A 67 19.65 -4.51 -19.08
C ASP A 67 18.44 -3.93 -18.33
N GLY A 68 18.09 -4.53 -17.18
CA GLY A 68 16.98 -4.10 -16.36
C GLY A 68 17.14 -2.68 -15.79
N LEU A 69 18.37 -2.22 -15.56
CA LEU A 69 18.64 -0.85 -15.08
C LEU A 69 18.26 0.20 -16.13
N SER A 70 18.59 -0.05 -17.39
CA SER A 70 18.25 0.83 -18.51
C SER A 70 16.75 0.90 -18.74
N LEU A 71 16.07 -0.25 -18.65
CA LEU A 71 14.60 -0.29 -18.72
C LEU A 71 13.95 0.48 -17.55
N THR A 72 14.50 0.35 -16.34
CA THR A 72 13.99 1.07 -15.17
C THR A 72 14.14 2.58 -15.31
N ARG A 73 15.29 3.07 -15.78
CA ARG A 73 15.48 4.51 -16.05
C ARG A 73 14.46 5.04 -17.06
N TRP A 74 14.20 4.28 -18.11
CA TRP A 74 13.19 4.63 -19.09
C TRP A 74 11.77 4.66 -18.46
N MET A 75 11.40 3.62 -17.68
CA MET A 75 10.11 3.61 -17.00
C MET A 75 9.94 4.81 -16.07
N THR A 76 10.96 5.15 -15.30
CA THR A 76 10.93 6.30 -14.37
C THR A 76 10.67 7.61 -15.12
N ALA A 77 11.21 7.78 -16.34
CA ALA A 77 11.06 9.01 -17.13
C ALA A 77 9.74 9.07 -17.89
N GLU A 78 9.32 7.97 -18.52
CA GLU A 78 8.22 7.97 -19.49
C GLU A 78 6.93 7.34 -18.96
N ARG A 79 7.05 6.35 -18.08
CA ARG A 79 5.96 5.54 -17.59
C ARG A 79 6.22 5.10 -16.15
N PRO A 80 6.15 6.00 -15.17
CA PRO A 80 6.48 5.69 -13.78
C PRO A 80 5.61 4.51 -13.27
N THR A 81 6.20 3.32 -13.26
CA THR A 81 5.56 2.09 -12.81
C THR A 81 6.42 1.50 -11.68
N PRO A 82 5.82 1.14 -10.54
CA PRO A 82 6.54 0.53 -9.43
C PRO A 82 7.34 -0.69 -9.87
N THR A 83 8.60 -0.79 -9.42
CA THR A 83 9.53 -1.81 -9.92
C THR A 83 10.22 -2.53 -8.78
N LEU A 84 10.13 -3.87 -8.78
CA LEU A 84 10.92 -4.78 -7.97
C LEU A 84 11.99 -5.43 -8.85
N MET A 85 13.26 -5.16 -8.56
CA MET A 85 14.37 -5.74 -9.31
C MET A 85 14.80 -7.08 -8.74
N LEU A 86 15.02 -8.07 -9.63
CA LEU A 86 15.66 -9.34 -9.30
C LEU A 86 17.13 -9.27 -9.73
N THR A 87 18.07 -9.54 -8.83
CA THR A 87 19.50 -9.42 -9.12
C THR A 87 20.26 -10.70 -8.74
N ALA A 88 21.22 -11.11 -9.57
CA ALA A 88 22.09 -12.25 -9.29
C ALA A 88 23.20 -11.92 -8.27
N HIS A 89 23.51 -10.66 -8.04
CA HIS A 89 24.58 -10.21 -7.16
C HIS A 89 24.03 -9.37 -6.01
N GLY A 90 24.26 -9.84 -4.78
CA GLY A 90 23.94 -9.11 -3.54
C GLY A 90 24.96 -8.03 -3.18
N LEU A 91 25.76 -7.53 -4.12
CA LEU A 91 26.76 -6.52 -3.87
C LEU A 91 26.11 -5.17 -3.58
N ALA A 92 26.67 -4.44 -2.60
CA ALA A 92 26.16 -3.12 -2.21
C ALA A 92 26.08 -2.14 -3.41
N ASP A 93 26.99 -2.26 -4.36
CA ASP A 93 27.09 -1.40 -5.55
C ASP A 93 25.90 -1.59 -6.51
N ASP A 94 25.42 -2.82 -6.70
CA ASP A 94 24.25 -3.10 -7.56
C ASP A 94 22.97 -2.56 -6.93
N ARG A 95 22.84 -2.62 -5.61
CA ARG A 95 21.71 -2.03 -4.89
C ARG A 95 21.70 -0.52 -4.98
N ILE A 96 22.89 0.12 -4.87
CA ILE A 96 23.03 1.58 -5.02
C ILE A 96 22.71 2.01 -6.45
N ALA A 97 23.22 1.29 -7.46
CA ALA A 97 22.97 1.58 -8.86
C ALA A 97 21.48 1.53 -9.21
N GLY A 98 20.79 0.54 -8.71
CA GLY A 98 19.39 0.38 -9.02
C GLY A 98 18.48 1.33 -8.24
N LEU A 99 18.73 1.64 -6.93
CA LEU A 99 18.02 2.70 -6.20
C LEU A 99 18.20 4.05 -6.93
N SER A 100 19.40 4.30 -7.44
CA SER A 100 19.69 5.47 -8.27
C SER A 100 18.97 5.44 -9.62
N ALA A 101 18.62 4.25 -10.12
CA ALA A 101 17.82 4.08 -11.34
C ALA A 101 16.31 4.26 -11.14
N GLY A 102 15.85 4.33 -9.88
CA GLY A 102 14.45 4.58 -9.53
C GLY A 102 13.63 3.32 -9.22
N ALA A 103 14.26 2.18 -8.92
CA ALA A 103 13.55 1.00 -8.45
C ALA A 103 13.02 1.17 -7.02
N ASP A 104 11.88 0.56 -6.72
CA ASP A 104 11.22 0.64 -5.41
C ASP A 104 11.77 -0.35 -4.37
N ASP A 105 12.27 -1.50 -4.83
CA ASP A 105 12.90 -2.51 -4.00
C ASP A 105 13.73 -3.51 -4.83
N TYR A 106 14.50 -4.36 -4.14
CA TYR A 106 15.38 -5.39 -4.71
C TYR A 106 15.19 -6.72 -4.04
N LEU A 107 15.42 -7.79 -4.80
CA LEU A 107 15.48 -9.14 -4.29
C LEU A 107 16.64 -9.90 -4.96
N SER A 108 17.58 -10.41 -4.15
CA SER A 108 18.72 -11.18 -4.67
C SER A 108 18.31 -12.60 -5.01
N LYS A 109 18.77 -13.09 -6.16
CA LYS A 109 18.68 -14.52 -6.55
C LYS A 109 19.83 -15.30 -5.88
N PRO A 110 19.57 -16.51 -5.30
CA PRO A 110 18.28 -17.18 -5.18
C PRO A 110 17.43 -16.60 -4.06
N PHE A 111 16.10 -16.58 -4.25
CA PHE A 111 15.14 -16.06 -3.28
C PHE A 111 14.03 -17.07 -2.99
N GLU A 112 13.42 -16.93 -1.83
CA GLU A 112 12.23 -17.68 -1.47
C GLU A 112 10.99 -17.05 -2.11
N PRO A 113 10.08 -17.83 -2.75
CA PRO A 113 8.87 -17.29 -3.37
C PRO A 113 8.01 -16.47 -2.42
N GLN A 114 7.99 -16.81 -1.14
CA GLN A 114 7.27 -16.09 -0.12
C GLN A 114 7.84 -14.67 0.10
N GLU A 115 9.18 -14.52 0.05
CA GLU A 115 9.83 -13.21 0.16
C GLU A 115 9.47 -12.31 -1.02
N LEU A 116 9.48 -12.86 -2.23
CA LEU A 116 9.04 -12.13 -3.42
C LEU A 116 7.61 -11.59 -3.25
N LEU A 117 6.69 -12.43 -2.79
CA LEU A 117 5.29 -12.05 -2.58
C LEU A 117 5.17 -10.90 -1.56
N LEU A 118 5.83 -11.03 -0.40
CA LEU A 118 5.79 -10.00 0.65
C LEU A 118 6.36 -8.65 0.17
N ARG A 119 7.41 -8.66 -0.66
CA ARG A 119 7.98 -7.44 -1.23
C ARG A 119 7.04 -6.80 -2.26
N ILE A 120 6.44 -7.59 -3.14
CA ILE A 120 5.42 -7.13 -4.08
C ILE A 120 4.27 -6.46 -3.32
N GLU A 121 3.72 -7.11 -2.30
CA GLU A 121 2.65 -6.56 -1.47
C GLU A 121 3.07 -5.27 -0.75
N ALA A 122 4.30 -5.21 -0.24
CA ALA A 122 4.83 -4.02 0.41
C ALA A 122 4.97 -2.84 -0.57
N ILE A 123 5.43 -3.08 -1.80
CA ILE A 123 5.51 -2.05 -2.85
C ILE A 123 4.09 -1.61 -3.24
N LEU A 124 3.19 -2.54 -3.57
CA LEU A 124 1.82 -2.23 -3.98
C LEU A 124 1.03 -1.47 -2.92
N ARG A 125 1.30 -1.71 -1.64
CA ARG A 125 0.72 -0.95 -0.54
C ARG A 125 1.22 0.49 -0.50
N ARG A 126 2.48 0.73 -0.86
CA ARG A 126 3.09 2.08 -0.88
C ARG A 126 2.72 2.87 -2.14
N THR A 127 2.70 2.19 -3.28
CA THR A 127 2.62 2.79 -4.63
C THR A 127 1.30 2.52 -5.34
N GLY A 128 0.54 1.51 -4.87
CA GLY A 128 -0.79 1.25 -5.38
C GLY A 128 -1.57 2.56 -5.47
N PRO A 129 -2.60 2.64 -6.36
CA PRO A 129 -3.53 3.72 -6.18
C PRO A 129 -3.85 3.62 -4.71
N ARG A 130 -3.42 4.59 -3.93
CA ARG A 130 -4.10 4.87 -2.69
C ARG A 130 -5.54 4.80 -3.18
N THR A 131 -6.28 3.73 -2.85
CA THR A 131 -7.72 3.86 -2.76
C THR A 131 -7.82 5.12 -1.98
N ALA A 132 -8.12 6.22 -2.64
CA ALA A 132 -7.89 7.55 -2.12
C ALA A 132 -8.48 7.48 -0.76
N ALA A 133 -7.60 7.38 0.26
CA ALA A 133 -8.09 7.32 1.64
C ALA A 133 -8.98 8.53 1.64
N PRO A 134 -10.29 8.37 1.76
CA PRO A 134 -11.23 9.37 1.30
C PRO A 134 -10.69 10.67 1.83
N GLN A 135 -10.33 11.63 0.97
CA GLN A 135 -9.69 12.88 1.41
C GLN A 135 -10.46 13.46 2.58
N ARG A 136 -11.68 12.96 2.73
CA ARG A 136 -12.63 13.30 3.78
C ARG A 136 -13.45 12.10 4.19
N VAL A 137 -13.40 11.74 5.46
CA VAL A 137 -14.20 10.65 6.06
C VAL A 137 -15.37 11.27 6.78
N VAL A 138 -16.59 10.86 6.40
CA VAL A 138 -17.84 11.39 6.97
C VAL A 138 -18.30 10.49 8.11
N MET A 139 -18.64 11.12 9.24
CA MET A 139 -19.13 10.48 10.46
C MET A 139 -20.34 11.26 10.95
N GLY A 140 -21.51 11.01 10.34
CA GLY A 140 -22.75 11.74 10.62
C GLY A 140 -22.62 13.22 10.37
N GLN A 141 -22.59 14.01 11.44
CA GLN A 141 -22.46 15.47 11.36
C GLN A 141 -21.01 15.97 11.32
N HIS A 142 -20.04 15.07 11.23
CA HIS A 142 -18.62 15.42 11.22
C HIS A 142 -17.95 14.91 9.96
N ALA A 143 -16.98 15.67 9.44
CA ALA A 143 -16.13 15.26 8.34
C ALA A 143 -14.66 15.47 8.74
N PHE A 144 -13.87 14.40 8.68
CA PHE A 144 -12.44 14.47 8.95
C PHE A 144 -11.65 14.52 7.64
N ASP A 145 -10.89 15.60 7.47
CA ASP A 145 -9.96 15.77 6.36
C ASP A 145 -8.62 15.09 6.71
N LEU A 146 -8.28 14.03 5.99
CA LEU A 146 -7.08 13.22 6.29
C LEU A 146 -5.79 13.97 5.97
N GLU A 147 -5.81 14.83 4.96
CA GLU A 147 -4.63 15.57 4.53
C GLU A 147 -4.28 16.67 5.52
N ARG A 148 -5.29 17.46 5.89
CA ARG A 148 -5.14 18.56 6.85
C ARG A 148 -5.14 18.09 8.31
N GLY A 149 -5.71 16.92 8.60
CA GLY A 149 -5.90 16.41 9.97
C GLY A 149 -6.95 17.22 10.74
N GLU A 150 -7.91 17.82 10.04
CA GLU A 150 -8.93 18.69 10.58
C GLU A 150 -10.29 17.99 10.66
N LEU A 151 -10.97 18.15 11.78
CA LEU A 151 -12.33 17.67 11.97
C LEU A 151 -13.30 18.86 11.83
N LEU A 152 -14.21 18.74 10.89
CA LEU A 152 -15.24 19.75 10.63
C LEU A 152 -16.60 19.27 11.12
N SER A 153 -17.39 20.15 11.72
CA SER A 153 -18.80 19.90 12.02
C SER A 153 -19.68 20.10 10.78
N ALA A 154 -20.94 19.64 10.81
CA ALA A 154 -21.91 19.83 9.72
C ALA A 154 -22.12 21.30 9.32
N GLN A 155 -21.91 22.20 10.26
CA GLN A 155 -22.03 23.66 10.03
C GLN A 155 -20.73 24.27 9.51
N GLY A 156 -19.70 23.47 9.19
CA GLY A 156 -18.40 23.93 8.70
C GLY A 156 -17.46 24.47 9.79
N GLY A 157 -17.86 24.39 11.05
CA GLY A 157 -17.02 24.80 12.18
C GLY A 157 -15.90 23.79 12.46
N LEU A 158 -14.68 24.28 12.76
CA LEU A 158 -13.54 23.43 13.12
C LEU A 158 -13.71 22.86 14.54
N VAL A 159 -13.69 21.54 14.66
CA VAL A 159 -13.64 20.84 15.95
C VAL A 159 -12.18 20.61 16.32
N ARG A 160 -11.68 21.26 17.37
CA ARG A 160 -10.29 21.16 17.79
C ARG A 160 -9.93 19.73 18.23
N LEU A 161 -8.94 19.16 17.57
CA LEU A 161 -8.28 17.93 17.98
C LEU A 161 -6.93 18.25 18.59
N THR A 162 -6.51 17.45 19.58
CA THR A 162 -5.10 17.42 19.97
C THR A 162 -4.30 16.69 18.90
N GLU A 163 -2.98 16.86 18.88
CA GLU A 163 -2.10 16.20 17.91
C GLU A 163 -2.26 14.66 17.95
N GLY A 164 -2.31 14.07 19.16
CA GLY A 164 -2.53 12.64 19.33
C GLY A 164 -3.90 12.17 18.83
N GLU A 165 -4.97 12.93 19.09
CA GLU A 165 -6.31 12.63 18.56
C GLU A 165 -6.35 12.70 17.02
N ALA A 166 -5.69 13.69 16.43
CA ALA A 166 -5.62 13.83 14.96
C ALA A 166 -4.81 12.69 14.33
N LYS A 167 -3.66 12.29 14.92
CA LYS A 167 -2.85 11.15 14.49
C LYS A 167 -3.66 9.85 14.57
N LEU A 168 -4.31 9.59 15.70
CA LEU A 168 -5.13 8.40 15.90
C LEU A 168 -6.28 8.32 14.90
N LEU A 169 -7.02 9.41 14.73
CA LEU A 169 -8.13 9.46 13.78
C LEU A 169 -7.67 9.31 12.34
N ARG A 170 -6.54 9.92 11.95
CA ARG A 170 -5.94 9.77 10.61
C ARG A 170 -5.56 8.32 10.34
N ARG A 171 -4.95 7.62 11.31
CA ARG A 171 -4.56 6.23 11.16
C ARG A 171 -5.75 5.30 10.97
N LEU A 172 -6.79 5.47 11.77
CA LEU A 172 -8.03 4.70 11.66
C LEU A 172 -8.80 5.03 10.37
N ALA A 173 -8.79 6.29 9.95
CA ALA A 173 -9.44 6.76 8.72
C ALA A 173 -8.70 6.32 7.43
N ALA A 174 -7.43 5.97 7.52
CA ALA A 174 -6.66 5.43 6.40
C ALA A 174 -7.12 4.02 6.00
N THR A 175 -7.72 3.26 6.92
CA THR A 175 -8.24 1.90 6.71
C THR A 175 -9.66 1.76 7.27
N PRO A 176 -10.66 2.44 6.68
CA PRO A 176 -12.04 2.36 7.14
C PRO A 176 -12.54 0.91 7.19
N HIS A 177 -13.40 0.60 8.15
CA HIS A 177 -13.99 -0.72 8.38
C HIS A 177 -12.99 -1.85 8.66
N THR A 178 -11.71 -1.51 8.93
CA THR A 178 -10.68 -2.48 9.30
C THR A 178 -10.25 -2.27 10.74
N ALA A 179 -10.17 -3.35 11.52
CA ALA A 179 -9.67 -3.28 12.89
C ALA A 179 -8.15 -3.06 12.89
N VAL A 180 -7.69 -2.08 13.67
CA VAL A 180 -6.28 -1.77 13.88
C VAL A 180 -5.89 -2.16 15.30
N ASP A 181 -4.76 -2.86 15.44
CA ASP A 181 -4.27 -3.31 16.72
C ASP A 181 -3.91 -2.13 17.65
N ARG A 182 -4.10 -2.32 18.97
CA ARG A 182 -3.79 -1.28 19.97
C ARG A 182 -2.31 -0.92 20.02
N LEU A 183 -1.42 -1.89 19.83
CA LEU A 183 0.02 -1.67 19.84
C LEU A 183 0.42 -0.86 18.61
N ASP A 184 -0.18 -1.17 17.44
CA ASP A 184 0.07 -0.41 16.21
C ASP A 184 -0.40 1.04 16.32
N LEU A 185 -1.49 1.29 17.06
CA LEU A 185 -1.98 2.65 17.33
C LEU A 185 -1.13 3.39 18.36
N ALA A 186 -0.37 2.67 19.19
CA ALA A 186 0.48 3.24 20.24
C ALA A 186 1.90 3.59 19.77
N LEU A 187 2.37 3.01 18.65
CA LEU A 187 3.75 3.15 18.16
C LEU A 187 4.15 4.58 17.76
N ASP A 188 3.19 5.45 17.53
CA ASP A 188 3.43 6.86 17.14
C ASP A 188 3.53 7.82 18.35
N ASP A 189 3.48 7.30 19.59
CA ASP A 189 3.51 8.13 20.80
C ASP A 189 4.30 7.40 21.91
N GLU A 190 5.57 7.77 22.11
CA GLU A 190 6.49 7.13 23.09
C GLU A 190 5.99 7.09 24.55
N ALA A 191 4.89 7.78 24.86
CA ALA A 191 4.25 7.83 26.17
C ALA A 191 2.98 6.96 26.30
N ALA A 192 2.54 6.22 25.26
CA ALA A 192 1.11 6.01 25.02
C ALA A 192 0.53 4.62 25.20
N GLY A 193 1.16 3.67 25.83
CA GLY A 193 0.51 2.38 26.12
C GLY A 193 -0.84 2.47 26.89
N ARG A 194 -1.07 3.53 27.65
CA ARG A 194 -2.34 3.90 28.29
C ARG A 194 -3.05 5.08 27.59
N GLY A 195 -2.40 5.70 26.61
CA GLY A 195 -2.89 6.90 25.93
C GLY A 195 -3.97 6.62 24.89
N VAL A 196 -3.93 5.50 24.16
CA VAL A 196 -4.86 5.19 23.07
C VAL A 196 -6.30 5.11 23.56
N ASP A 197 -6.58 4.41 24.65
CA ASP A 197 -7.93 4.26 25.21
C ASP A 197 -8.49 5.62 25.68
N VAL A 198 -7.64 6.49 26.23
CA VAL A 198 -8.00 7.85 26.63
C VAL A 198 -8.29 8.71 25.40
N GLN A 199 -7.46 8.62 24.37
CA GLN A 199 -7.66 9.34 23.11
C GLN A 199 -8.95 8.89 22.41
N VAL A 200 -9.22 7.58 22.35
CA VAL A 200 -10.47 7.01 21.85
C VAL A 200 -11.67 7.57 22.61
N THR A 201 -11.60 7.58 23.93
CA THR A 201 -12.69 8.13 24.75
C THR A 201 -12.94 9.63 24.49
N ARG A 202 -11.89 10.40 24.30
CA ARG A 202 -11.98 11.83 23.96
C ARG A 202 -12.52 12.03 22.54
N LEU A 203 -12.05 11.25 21.56
CA LEU A 203 -12.56 11.31 20.19
C LEU A 203 -14.05 10.97 20.12
N ARG A 204 -14.49 9.90 20.81
CA ARG A 204 -15.92 9.55 20.89
C ARG A 204 -16.79 10.71 21.36
N ARG A 205 -16.33 11.46 22.35
CA ARG A 205 -17.07 12.64 22.83
C ARG A 205 -17.19 13.76 21.78
N LYS A 206 -16.33 13.75 20.77
CA LYS A 206 -16.30 14.77 19.71
C LYS A 206 -17.04 14.37 18.45
N ILE A 207 -17.09 13.05 18.13
CA ILE A 207 -17.62 12.56 16.85
C ILE A 207 -18.90 11.73 16.99
N GLU A 208 -19.19 11.18 18.18
CA GLU A 208 -20.35 10.31 18.39
C GLU A 208 -21.53 11.10 18.97
N ALA A 209 -22.73 10.76 18.55
CA ALA A 209 -23.94 11.26 19.20
C ALA A 209 -24.12 10.71 20.62
N ASP A 210 -23.77 9.43 20.82
CA ASP A 210 -23.69 8.78 22.12
C ASP A 210 -22.32 8.11 22.30
N PRO A 211 -21.38 8.69 23.07
CA PRO A 211 -20.07 8.12 23.32
C PRO A 211 -20.06 6.75 24.00
N ARG A 212 -21.16 6.35 24.67
CA ARG A 212 -21.29 5.04 25.34
C ARG A 212 -21.69 3.94 24.35
N ASN A 213 -22.39 4.31 23.27
CA ASN A 213 -22.79 3.41 22.20
C ASN A 213 -22.20 3.92 20.85
N PRO A 214 -20.89 3.81 20.65
CA PRO A 214 -20.22 4.42 19.50
C PRO A 214 -20.62 3.73 18.20
N ARG A 215 -21.06 4.54 17.23
CA ARG A 215 -21.39 4.10 15.87
C ARG A 215 -20.16 4.09 14.98
N TYR A 216 -19.34 5.12 15.06
CA TYR A 216 -18.22 5.35 14.14
C TYR A 216 -16.91 4.77 14.67
N LEU A 217 -16.54 5.09 15.92
CA LEU A 217 -15.29 4.63 16.52
C LEU A 217 -15.54 3.42 17.42
N GLN A 218 -15.51 2.24 16.82
CA GLN A 218 -15.89 0.98 17.46
C GLN A 218 -14.70 0.31 18.16
N THR A 219 -14.99 -0.47 19.22
CA THR A 219 -14.03 -1.37 19.85
C THR A 219 -14.18 -2.76 19.27
N VAL A 220 -13.09 -3.34 18.72
CA VAL A 220 -13.03 -4.72 18.30
C VAL A 220 -12.37 -5.54 19.40
N ARG A 221 -13.17 -6.33 20.13
CA ARG A 221 -12.69 -7.09 21.28
C ARG A 221 -11.55 -8.03 20.90
N GLY A 222 -10.47 -8.01 21.69
CA GLY A 222 -9.30 -8.85 21.49
C GLY A 222 -8.34 -8.35 20.39
N VAL A 223 -8.68 -7.28 19.66
CA VAL A 223 -7.85 -6.68 18.62
C VAL A 223 -7.51 -5.23 18.96
N GLY A 224 -8.45 -4.33 18.86
CA GLY A 224 -8.19 -2.91 19.03
C GLY A 224 -9.40 -2.04 18.68
N TYR A 225 -9.21 -1.12 17.74
CA TYR A 225 -10.23 -0.16 17.34
C TYR A 225 -10.44 -0.14 15.82
N MET A 226 -11.63 0.25 15.41
CA MET A 226 -12.04 0.36 14.01
C MET A 226 -12.83 1.64 13.81
N LEU A 227 -12.59 2.36 12.72
CA LEU A 227 -13.43 3.45 12.26
C LEU A 227 -14.41 2.93 11.20
N ALA A 228 -15.70 3.09 11.45
CA ALA A 228 -16.79 2.71 10.56
C ALA A 228 -17.54 3.98 10.12
N PRO A 229 -17.03 4.75 9.13
CA PRO A 229 -17.69 5.95 8.63
C PRO A 229 -18.98 5.60 7.86
N ASP A 230 -19.74 6.64 7.50
CA ASP A 230 -20.96 6.52 6.68
C ASP A 230 -20.66 6.10 5.23
#